data_396f959822d349b7b308e5a97971fbc4
#
_entry.id   396f959822d349b7b308e5a97971fbc4
#
_cell.length_a   1.000
_cell.length_b   1.000
_cell.length_c   1.000
_cell.angle_alpha   90.00
_cell.angle_beta   90.00
_cell.angle_gamma   90.00
#
_symmetry.space_group_name_H-M   'P 1'
#
loop_
_entity.id
_entity.type
_entity.pdbx_description
1 polymer ?
#
loop_
_entity_poly.entity_id
_entity_poly.type
_entity_poly.pdbx_seq_one_letter_code
_entity_poly.pdbx_strand_id
1 'polypeptide(L)'
;MPRTANRNLPVALLALWLGLGSIAPLAACDIPVCEYALLHWPRQDYVLYYLHDGTEAPADAETNELLRQVAAGQAGHANLRFTSVNTALGPESLTPDARYVLKTHGELARPRHMLISPKGRTVFSGRITAGDIRDLLASPKTAALADMLSRGVRGVLLVMTDSDEAQNAAALEIAQGVIDAAQDAKVRMGLLAVSRQDPRELWLVRQLLAVEGDLGGRSGPMVFGAYGRCHVTEPYLGKGINPTNLTELAGFMNGPCTCDIKAANLGADLVSNLAWDAQVSRTGTPPWPMAPAGYMTFGE
;
A
#
# COMPACT_ATOMS: atom_id res chain seq x y z
N MET A 1 72.58 -21.89 39.21
CA MET A 1 71.26 -22.25 38.66
C MET A 1 70.49 -20.95 38.35
N PRO A 2 70.27 -20.55 37.07
CA PRO A 2 69.54 -19.31 36.75
C PRO A 2 68.06 -19.61 36.66
N ARG A 3 67.26 -18.75 37.24
CA ARG A 3 65.79 -18.76 37.14
C ARG A 3 65.34 -18.23 35.80
N THR A 4 64.62 -19.04 35.00
CA THR A 4 64.00 -18.64 33.77
C THR A 4 62.72 -17.88 34.10
N ALA A 5 62.67 -16.57 33.83
CA ALA A 5 61.48 -15.73 33.93
C ALA A 5 60.54 -16.05 32.74
N ASN A 6 59.31 -16.39 33.08
CA ASN A 6 58.25 -16.74 32.13
C ASN A 6 57.72 -15.47 31.44
N ARG A 7 58.12 -15.22 30.16
CA ARG A 7 57.84 -14.00 29.37
C ARG A 7 56.50 -14.03 28.61
N ASN A 8 55.64 -15.02 28.86
CA ASN A 8 54.44 -15.24 28.03
C ASN A 8 53.13 -14.64 28.60
N LEU A 9 53.15 -13.94 29.76
CA LEU A 9 51.93 -13.39 30.36
C LEU A 9 51.33 -12.18 29.65
N PRO A 10 52.07 -11.24 29.02
CA PRO A 10 51.46 -10.06 28.42
C PRO A 10 50.76 -10.29 27.06
N VAL A 11 51.10 -11.36 26.32
CA VAL A 11 50.50 -11.64 24.99
C VAL A 11 49.11 -12.22 25.13
N ALA A 12 48.88 -13.04 26.15
CA ALA A 12 47.54 -13.65 26.37
C ALA A 12 46.46 -12.61 26.78
N LEU A 13 46.87 -11.59 27.54
CA LEU A 13 45.96 -10.51 27.95
C LEU A 13 45.63 -9.56 26.79
N LEU A 14 46.56 -9.34 25.84
CA LEU A 14 46.28 -8.50 24.66
C LEU A 14 45.34 -9.18 23.68
N ALA A 15 45.44 -10.53 23.52
CA ALA A 15 44.50 -11.28 22.68
C ALA A 15 43.08 -11.33 23.21
N LEU A 16 42.92 -11.30 24.54
CA LEU A 16 41.57 -11.27 25.17
C LEU A 16 40.87 -9.92 25.00
N TRP A 17 41.62 -8.81 24.94
CA TRP A 17 41.07 -7.46 24.69
C TRP A 17 40.69 -7.24 23.22
N LEU A 18 41.31 -7.86 22.28
CA LEU A 18 40.94 -7.81 20.84
C LEU A 18 39.75 -8.66 20.49
N GLY A 19 39.40 -9.67 21.30
CA GLY A 19 38.21 -10.51 21.11
C GLY A 19 36.92 -9.92 21.65
N LEU A 20 36.96 -8.95 22.58
CA LEU A 20 35.76 -8.33 23.16
C LEU A 20 35.32 -7.01 22.47
N GLY A 21 36.10 -6.52 21.49
CA GLY A 21 35.89 -5.20 20.87
C GLY A 21 34.96 -5.16 19.66
N SER A 22 34.30 -6.26 19.25
CA SER A 22 33.59 -6.30 17.97
C SER A 22 32.18 -6.92 18.07
N ILE A 23 31.48 -6.71 19.14
CA ILE A 23 30.00 -6.80 19.10
C ILE A 23 29.52 -5.36 18.83
N ALA A 24 29.76 -4.85 17.63
CA ALA A 24 28.97 -3.76 17.14
C ALA A 24 27.52 -4.26 17.18
N PRO A 25 26.58 -3.60 17.88
CA PRO A 25 25.19 -3.96 17.74
C PRO A 25 24.89 -3.84 16.25
N LEU A 26 24.47 -4.93 15.63
CA LEU A 26 23.83 -4.86 14.30
C LEU A 26 22.76 -3.80 14.46
N ALA A 27 23.00 -2.62 13.85
CA ALA A 27 22.02 -1.55 13.84
C ALA A 27 20.78 -2.11 13.15
N ALA A 28 19.86 -2.59 13.95
CA ALA A 28 18.56 -2.99 13.49
C ALA A 28 17.93 -1.78 12.78
N CYS A 29 17.21 -2.01 11.70
CA CYS A 29 16.53 -0.93 10.99
C CYS A 29 15.44 -0.34 11.89
N ASP A 30 15.74 0.75 12.57
CA ASP A 30 14.84 1.41 13.53
C ASP A 30 13.82 2.34 12.87
N ILE A 31 13.66 2.24 11.55
CA ILE A 31 12.71 3.06 10.79
C ILE A 31 11.32 2.43 10.89
N PRO A 32 10.27 3.17 11.30
CA PRO A 32 8.89 2.68 11.31
C PRO A 32 8.41 2.24 9.92
N VAL A 33 7.52 1.24 9.87
CA VAL A 33 6.97 0.72 8.61
C VAL A 33 6.36 1.83 7.76
N CYS A 34 5.55 2.70 8.37
CA CYS A 34 4.91 3.83 7.69
C CYS A 34 5.92 4.80 7.07
N GLU A 35 7.03 5.07 7.75
CA GLU A 35 8.08 5.95 7.27
C GLU A 35 8.92 5.28 6.19
N TYR A 36 9.27 4.02 6.39
CA TYR A 36 9.98 3.25 5.36
C TYR A 36 9.17 3.14 4.07
N ALA A 37 7.85 2.88 4.18
CA ALA A 37 6.95 2.83 3.05
C ALA A 37 6.84 4.19 2.33
N LEU A 38 6.80 5.29 3.07
CA LEU A 38 6.73 6.63 2.49
C LEU A 38 8.02 7.01 1.72
N LEU A 39 9.18 6.67 2.29
CA LEU A 39 10.47 7.16 1.79
C LEU A 39 11.14 6.20 0.80
N HIS A 40 10.97 4.90 0.98
CA HIS A 40 11.81 3.89 0.32
C HIS A 40 11.05 2.90 -0.55
N TRP A 41 9.77 2.59 -0.26
CA TRP A 41 9.03 1.72 -1.15
C TRP A 41 8.66 2.44 -2.43
N PRO A 42 9.00 1.86 -3.60
CA PRO A 42 8.49 2.37 -4.86
C PRO A 42 6.96 2.22 -4.88
N ARG A 43 6.29 3.21 -5.47
CA ARG A 43 4.85 3.08 -5.71
C ARG A 43 4.58 1.89 -6.61
N GLN A 44 3.55 1.14 -6.25
CA GLN A 44 3.08 0.01 -7.03
C GLN A 44 2.07 0.51 -8.08
N ASP A 45 2.31 0.17 -9.36
CA ASP A 45 1.44 0.61 -10.44
C ASP A 45 0.22 -0.28 -10.61
N TYR A 46 -0.92 0.34 -10.82
CA TYR A 46 -2.07 -0.29 -11.46
C TYR A 46 -1.82 -0.36 -12.96
N VAL A 47 -2.33 -1.39 -13.61
CA VAL A 47 -2.27 -1.50 -15.08
C VAL A 47 -3.69 -1.51 -15.63
N LEU A 48 -3.97 -0.54 -16.51
CA LEU A 48 -5.21 -0.52 -17.25
C LEU A 48 -4.94 -1.03 -18.67
N TYR A 49 -5.48 -2.19 -18.97
CA TYR A 49 -5.44 -2.78 -20.30
C TYR A 49 -6.65 -2.35 -21.12
N TYR A 50 -6.42 -2.00 -22.37
CA TYR A 50 -7.46 -1.89 -23.40
C TYR A 50 -7.31 -3.03 -24.39
N LEU A 51 -8.22 -4.00 -24.35
CA LEU A 51 -8.22 -5.18 -25.21
C LEU A 51 -9.09 -4.91 -26.44
N HIS A 52 -8.53 -5.05 -27.64
CA HIS A 52 -9.25 -4.83 -28.90
C HIS A 52 -8.83 -5.82 -29.98
N ASP A 53 -9.64 -5.95 -31.06
CA ASP A 53 -9.42 -6.86 -32.17
C ASP A 53 -9.03 -6.07 -33.44
N GLY A 54 -7.80 -5.57 -33.48
CA GLY A 54 -7.24 -4.82 -34.60
C GLY A 54 -7.17 -3.31 -34.35
N THR A 55 -8.22 -2.55 -34.60
CA THR A 55 -8.23 -1.10 -34.41
C THR A 55 -8.92 -0.68 -33.15
N GLU A 56 -8.46 0.43 -32.58
CA GLU A 56 -9.13 1.09 -31.45
C GLU A 56 -10.53 1.56 -31.85
N ALA A 57 -11.54 1.27 -31.02
CA ALA A 57 -12.89 1.70 -31.30
C ALA A 57 -13.02 3.23 -31.21
N PRO A 58 -13.61 3.92 -32.20
CA PRO A 58 -13.73 5.38 -32.17
C PRO A 58 -14.42 5.92 -30.91
N ALA A 59 -15.37 5.15 -30.36
CA ALA A 59 -16.07 5.51 -29.13
C ALA A 59 -15.20 5.42 -27.85
N ASP A 60 -14.02 4.82 -27.90
CA ASP A 60 -13.08 4.70 -26.79
C ASP A 60 -11.86 5.63 -26.97
N ALA A 61 -11.74 6.33 -28.11
CA ALA A 61 -10.57 7.14 -28.45
C ALA A 61 -10.28 8.25 -27.41
N GLU A 62 -11.29 8.99 -26.94
CA GLU A 62 -11.12 10.02 -25.92
C GLU A 62 -10.60 9.42 -24.61
N THR A 63 -11.18 8.30 -24.18
CA THR A 63 -10.80 7.60 -22.95
C THR A 63 -9.36 7.12 -23.02
N ASN A 64 -9.00 6.47 -24.13
CA ASN A 64 -7.66 5.92 -24.32
C ASN A 64 -6.61 7.02 -24.46
N GLU A 65 -6.95 8.16 -25.06
CA GLU A 65 -6.05 9.30 -25.12
C GLU A 65 -5.81 9.90 -23.73
N LEU A 66 -6.87 10.07 -22.92
CA LEU A 66 -6.72 10.50 -21.53
C LEU A 66 -5.84 9.53 -20.73
N LEU A 67 -6.03 8.23 -20.92
CA LEU A 67 -5.22 7.19 -20.26
C LEU A 67 -3.74 7.25 -20.66
N ARG A 68 -3.43 7.52 -21.95
CA ARG A 68 -2.05 7.75 -22.40
C ARG A 68 -1.43 8.96 -21.71
N GLN A 69 -2.18 10.05 -21.60
CA GLN A 69 -1.72 11.27 -20.93
C GLN A 69 -1.48 11.07 -19.44
N VAL A 70 -2.37 10.35 -18.74
CA VAL A 70 -2.20 9.98 -17.34
C VAL A 70 -0.96 9.11 -17.16
N ALA A 71 -0.81 8.07 -17.96
CA ALA A 71 0.34 7.16 -17.89
C ALA A 71 1.67 7.84 -18.23
N ALA A 72 1.64 8.88 -19.07
CA ALA A 72 2.80 9.73 -19.38
C ALA A 72 3.08 10.82 -18.32
N GLY A 73 2.28 10.93 -17.27
CA GLY A 73 2.39 11.98 -16.25
C GLY A 73 1.98 13.38 -16.73
N GLN A 74 1.30 13.50 -17.88
CA GLN A 74 0.85 14.77 -18.45
C GLN A 74 -0.50 15.22 -17.86
N ALA A 75 -1.31 14.28 -17.38
CA ALA A 75 -2.63 14.52 -16.79
C ALA A 75 -2.68 14.10 -15.32
N GLY A 76 -1.61 14.31 -14.56
CA GLY A 76 -1.52 13.99 -13.14
C GLY A 76 -0.31 13.15 -12.76
N HIS A 77 -0.31 12.63 -11.52
CA HIS A 77 0.79 11.87 -10.92
C HIS A 77 0.35 10.48 -10.44
N ALA A 78 -0.72 9.94 -11.04
CA ALA A 78 -1.27 8.66 -10.62
C ALA A 78 -0.31 7.50 -10.92
N ASN A 79 -0.31 6.49 -10.02
CA ASN A 79 0.38 5.22 -10.24
C ASN A 79 -0.48 4.32 -11.15
N LEU A 80 -0.69 4.77 -12.37
CA LEU A 80 -1.50 4.10 -13.37
C LEU A 80 -0.72 3.97 -14.69
N ARG A 81 -0.53 2.74 -15.14
CA ARG A 81 0.01 2.42 -16.45
C ARG A 81 -1.13 2.09 -17.41
N PHE A 82 -0.98 2.44 -18.67
CA PHE A 82 -1.92 2.10 -19.72
C PHE A 82 -1.24 1.23 -20.78
N THR A 83 -1.94 0.17 -21.21
CA THR A 83 -1.45 -0.75 -22.23
C THR A 83 -2.58 -1.12 -23.17
N SER A 84 -2.47 -0.70 -24.44
CA SER A 84 -3.37 -1.16 -25.51
C SER A 84 -2.87 -2.50 -26.04
N VAL A 85 -3.77 -3.48 -26.13
CA VAL A 85 -3.46 -4.86 -26.49
C VAL A 85 -4.31 -5.27 -27.70
N ASN A 86 -3.67 -5.43 -28.85
CA ASN A 86 -4.31 -5.96 -30.04
C ASN A 86 -4.29 -7.51 -29.98
N THR A 87 -5.42 -8.11 -29.67
CA THR A 87 -5.57 -9.55 -29.50
C THR A 87 -5.64 -10.29 -30.82
N ALA A 88 -5.89 -9.59 -31.95
CA ALA A 88 -5.87 -10.19 -33.31
C ALA A 88 -4.46 -10.60 -33.76
N LEU A 89 -3.42 -10.06 -33.15
CA LEU A 89 -2.02 -10.40 -33.48
C LEU A 89 -1.57 -11.77 -32.95
N GLY A 90 -2.42 -12.44 -32.19
CA GLY A 90 -2.11 -13.73 -31.55
C GLY A 90 -1.27 -13.64 -30.27
N PRO A 91 -1.23 -14.71 -29.48
CA PRO A 91 -0.61 -14.70 -28.15
C PRO A 91 0.91 -14.48 -28.17
N GLU A 92 1.57 -14.80 -29.29
CA GLU A 92 3.04 -14.65 -29.42
C GLU A 92 3.51 -13.19 -29.41
N SER A 93 2.65 -12.29 -29.89
CA SER A 93 2.93 -10.85 -29.95
C SER A 93 2.60 -10.10 -28.64
N LEU A 94 2.00 -10.80 -27.66
CA LEU A 94 1.60 -10.20 -26.39
C LEU A 94 2.74 -10.25 -25.37
N THR A 95 2.80 -9.22 -24.51
CA THR A 95 3.66 -9.27 -23.33
C THR A 95 3.25 -10.41 -22.40
N PRO A 96 4.17 -10.96 -21.58
CA PRO A 96 3.83 -12.01 -20.61
C PRO A 96 2.61 -11.65 -19.72
N ASP A 97 2.56 -10.41 -19.25
CA ASP A 97 1.46 -9.91 -18.40
C ASP A 97 0.13 -9.88 -19.16
N ALA A 98 0.13 -9.36 -20.40
CA ALA A 98 -1.07 -9.33 -21.23
C ALA A 98 -1.57 -10.76 -21.56
N ARG A 99 -0.67 -11.70 -21.81
CA ARG A 99 -1.00 -13.14 -21.99
C ARG A 99 -1.63 -13.72 -20.74
N TYR A 100 -1.05 -13.43 -19.57
CA TYR A 100 -1.59 -13.89 -18.30
C TYR A 100 -3.01 -13.37 -18.07
N VAL A 101 -3.24 -12.07 -18.28
CA VAL A 101 -4.55 -11.43 -18.14
C VAL A 101 -5.57 -12.09 -19.06
N LEU A 102 -5.24 -12.29 -20.34
CA LEU A 102 -6.13 -12.94 -21.30
C LEU A 102 -6.41 -14.41 -20.94
N LYS A 103 -5.40 -15.15 -20.50
CA LYS A 103 -5.56 -16.55 -20.06
C LYS A 103 -6.46 -16.67 -18.83
N THR A 104 -6.31 -15.74 -17.88
CA THR A 104 -7.05 -15.76 -16.62
C THR A 104 -8.53 -15.38 -16.81
N HIS A 105 -8.81 -14.47 -17.75
CA HIS A 105 -10.15 -13.91 -17.94
C HIS A 105 -10.92 -14.49 -19.13
N GLY A 106 -10.32 -15.42 -19.89
CA GLY A 106 -10.99 -16.17 -20.94
C GLY A 106 -11.50 -15.31 -22.11
N GLU A 107 -12.55 -15.81 -22.77
CA GLU A 107 -13.19 -15.13 -23.91
C GLU A 107 -14.08 -13.98 -23.43
N LEU A 108 -13.49 -12.79 -23.31
CA LEU A 108 -14.23 -11.57 -23.01
C LEU A 108 -14.67 -10.87 -24.29
N ALA A 109 -15.89 -10.31 -24.26
CA ALA A 109 -16.35 -9.43 -25.34
C ALA A 109 -15.41 -8.22 -25.49
N ARG A 110 -15.04 -7.86 -26.74
CA ARG A 110 -14.12 -6.76 -27.07
C ARG A 110 -14.82 -5.71 -27.93
N PRO A 111 -14.41 -4.44 -27.86
CA PRO A 111 -13.33 -3.89 -27.04
C PRO A 111 -13.67 -3.84 -25.53
N ARG A 112 -12.65 -3.91 -24.67
CA ARG A 112 -12.82 -3.93 -23.20
C ARG A 112 -11.64 -3.31 -22.49
N HIS A 113 -11.94 -2.56 -21.45
CA HIS A 113 -10.94 -2.13 -20.48
C HIS A 113 -10.88 -3.08 -19.28
N MET A 114 -9.68 -3.29 -18.75
CA MET A 114 -9.45 -4.06 -17.54
C MET A 114 -8.47 -3.34 -16.65
N LEU A 115 -8.90 -2.97 -15.46
CA LEU A 115 -8.04 -2.39 -14.42
C LEU A 115 -7.55 -3.52 -13.51
N ILE A 116 -6.25 -3.70 -13.46
CA ILE A 116 -5.57 -4.71 -12.67
C ILE A 116 -4.78 -4.04 -11.55
N SER A 117 -4.94 -4.54 -10.32
CA SER A 117 -4.21 -4.05 -9.15
C SER A 117 -2.74 -4.47 -9.19
N PRO A 118 -1.85 -3.85 -8.36
CA PRO A 118 -0.46 -4.27 -8.23
C PRO A 118 -0.27 -5.74 -7.85
N LYS A 119 -1.26 -6.35 -7.19
CA LYS A 119 -1.25 -7.78 -6.83
C LYS A 119 -1.84 -8.69 -7.91
N GLY A 120 -2.06 -8.17 -9.13
CA GLY A 120 -2.59 -8.94 -10.25
C GLY A 120 -4.10 -9.23 -10.17
N ARG A 121 -4.84 -8.59 -9.27
CA ARG A 121 -6.28 -8.80 -9.12
C ARG A 121 -7.08 -7.85 -10.00
N THR A 122 -8.19 -8.33 -10.55
CA THR A 122 -9.08 -7.49 -11.35
C THR A 122 -9.91 -6.57 -10.46
N VAL A 123 -9.70 -5.27 -10.61
CA VAL A 123 -10.48 -4.21 -9.96
C VAL A 123 -11.75 -3.92 -10.76
N PHE A 124 -11.61 -3.94 -12.09
CA PHE A 124 -12.72 -3.72 -13.02
C PHE A 124 -12.48 -4.41 -14.36
N SER A 125 -13.56 -4.88 -14.97
CA SER A 125 -13.58 -5.40 -16.34
C SER A 125 -14.85 -4.97 -17.03
N GLY A 126 -14.74 -4.15 -18.08
CA GLY A 126 -15.87 -3.58 -18.81
C GLY A 126 -15.44 -2.41 -19.67
N ARG A 127 -16.39 -1.58 -20.08
CA ARG A 127 -16.09 -0.33 -20.76
C ARG A 127 -15.88 0.77 -19.70
N ILE A 128 -14.75 1.45 -19.74
CA ILE A 128 -14.43 2.63 -18.95
C ILE A 128 -14.61 3.86 -19.84
N THR A 129 -15.15 4.93 -19.29
CA THR A 129 -15.29 6.24 -19.94
C THR A 129 -14.22 7.22 -19.45
N ALA A 130 -14.01 8.32 -20.16
CA ALA A 130 -13.17 9.40 -19.69
C ALA A 130 -13.66 10.01 -18.35
N GLY A 131 -14.98 9.98 -18.09
CA GLY A 131 -15.57 10.34 -16.81
C GLY A 131 -15.10 9.41 -15.70
N ASP A 132 -15.17 8.10 -15.91
CA ASP A 132 -14.70 7.10 -14.94
C ASP A 132 -13.22 7.28 -14.58
N ILE A 133 -12.37 7.66 -15.55
CA ILE A 133 -10.95 7.92 -15.30
C ILE A 133 -10.78 9.18 -14.44
N ARG A 134 -11.54 10.23 -14.71
CA ARG A 134 -11.52 11.45 -13.87
C ARG A 134 -11.96 11.13 -12.45
N ASP A 135 -13.02 10.35 -12.28
CA ASP A 135 -13.52 9.91 -10.96
C ASP A 135 -12.51 9.02 -10.21
N LEU A 136 -11.85 8.09 -10.91
CA LEU A 136 -10.76 7.28 -10.36
C LEU A 136 -9.62 8.16 -9.80
N LEU A 137 -9.26 9.24 -10.50
CA LEU A 137 -8.18 10.16 -10.12
C LEU A 137 -8.60 11.20 -9.08
N ALA A 138 -9.90 11.45 -8.93
CA ALA A 138 -10.45 12.54 -8.11
C ALA A 138 -11.26 12.04 -6.90
N SER A 139 -11.07 10.78 -6.45
CA SER A 139 -11.73 10.26 -5.24
C SER A 139 -11.46 11.18 -4.04
N PRO A 140 -12.51 11.77 -3.44
CA PRO A 140 -12.34 12.69 -2.30
C PRO A 140 -11.69 12.01 -1.10
N LYS A 141 -12.00 10.73 -0.83
CA LYS A 141 -11.43 9.99 0.30
C LYS A 141 -9.98 9.58 0.05
N THR A 142 -9.62 9.22 -1.18
CA THR A 142 -8.21 8.98 -1.52
C THR A 142 -7.39 10.27 -1.39
N ALA A 143 -7.93 11.41 -1.81
CA ALA A 143 -7.28 12.72 -1.64
C ALA A 143 -7.11 13.09 -0.16
N ALA A 144 -8.15 12.86 0.67
CA ALA A 144 -8.08 13.09 2.11
C ALA A 144 -7.05 12.18 2.79
N LEU A 145 -7.01 10.89 2.42
CA LEU A 145 -5.99 9.94 2.91
C LEU A 145 -4.58 10.41 2.56
N ALA A 146 -4.36 10.76 1.29
CA ALA A 146 -3.07 11.26 0.81
C ALA A 146 -2.64 12.55 1.54
N ASP A 147 -3.56 13.49 1.77
CA ASP A 147 -3.30 14.71 2.54
C ASP A 147 -2.90 14.39 3.99
N MET A 148 -3.64 13.51 4.69
CA MET A 148 -3.29 13.09 6.05
C MET A 148 -1.89 12.49 6.13
N LEU A 149 -1.58 11.53 5.25
CA LEU A 149 -0.28 10.84 5.24
C LEU A 149 0.86 11.80 4.87
N SER A 150 0.65 12.69 3.91
CA SER A 150 1.66 13.69 3.48
C SER A 150 1.95 14.74 4.55
N ARG A 151 1.03 14.97 5.49
CA ARG A 151 1.20 15.87 6.65
C ARG A 151 1.72 15.17 7.90
N GLY A 152 2.19 13.93 7.79
CA GLY A 152 2.84 13.21 8.88
C GLY A 152 1.90 12.46 9.83
N VAL A 153 0.69 12.13 9.38
CA VAL A 153 -0.11 11.07 10.01
C VAL A 153 0.59 9.75 9.68
N ARG A 154 0.99 9.00 10.70
CA ARG A 154 1.82 7.80 10.53
C ARG A 154 1.04 6.60 10.00
N GLY A 155 -0.24 6.52 10.36
CA GLY A 155 -1.14 5.50 9.88
C GLY A 155 -2.59 5.96 10.02
N VAL A 156 -3.45 5.45 9.16
CA VAL A 156 -4.88 5.74 9.16
C VAL A 156 -5.63 4.42 9.26
N LEU A 157 -6.54 4.31 10.22
CA LEU A 157 -7.55 3.25 10.19
C LEU A 157 -8.64 3.68 9.21
N LEU A 158 -8.65 3.03 8.04
CA LEU A 158 -9.64 3.27 7.01
C LEU A 158 -10.79 2.30 7.22
N VAL A 159 -11.95 2.82 7.61
CA VAL A 159 -13.16 2.04 7.87
C VAL A 159 -14.09 2.15 6.67
N MET A 160 -14.20 1.08 5.89
CA MET A 160 -15.22 0.97 4.86
C MET A 160 -16.51 0.51 5.51
N THR A 161 -17.54 1.37 5.48
CA THR A 161 -18.87 1.08 6.04
C THR A 161 -19.78 0.45 4.99
N ASP A 162 -20.74 -0.36 5.46
CA ASP A 162 -21.74 -1.03 4.64
C ASP A 162 -23.17 -0.62 5.05
N SER A 163 -24.19 -1.37 4.66
CA SER A 163 -25.61 -1.05 4.90
C SER A 163 -26.06 -1.18 6.35
N ASP A 164 -25.36 -1.93 7.20
CA ASP A 164 -25.69 -2.12 8.62
C ASP A 164 -25.10 -1.00 9.48
N GLU A 165 -25.96 -0.03 9.84
CA GLU A 165 -25.55 1.14 10.62
C GLU A 165 -25.02 0.79 12.02
N ALA A 166 -25.58 -0.24 12.67
CA ALA A 166 -25.14 -0.64 14.00
C ALA A 166 -23.76 -1.25 13.98
N GLN A 167 -23.47 -2.12 13.01
CA GLN A 167 -22.13 -2.67 12.81
C GLN A 167 -21.13 -1.58 12.42
N ASN A 168 -21.52 -0.64 11.58
CA ASN A 168 -20.70 0.50 11.20
C ASN A 168 -20.31 1.35 12.41
N ALA A 169 -21.30 1.70 13.25
CA ALA A 169 -21.06 2.48 14.47
C ALA A 169 -20.10 1.78 15.42
N ALA A 170 -20.29 0.48 15.65
CA ALA A 170 -19.40 -0.31 16.49
C ALA A 170 -17.96 -0.38 15.95
N ALA A 171 -17.80 -0.56 14.64
CA ALA A 171 -16.47 -0.58 14.00
C ALA A 171 -15.76 0.77 14.11
N LEU A 172 -16.50 1.87 13.91
CA LEU A 172 -15.98 3.24 14.04
C LEU A 172 -15.58 3.57 15.49
N GLU A 173 -16.40 3.17 16.47
CA GLU A 173 -16.11 3.35 17.89
C GLU A 173 -14.83 2.62 18.31
N ILE A 174 -14.66 1.36 17.91
CA ILE A 174 -13.46 0.58 18.17
C ILE A 174 -12.23 1.24 17.52
N ALA A 175 -12.35 1.63 16.26
CA ALA A 175 -11.26 2.30 15.56
C ALA A 175 -10.89 3.64 16.22
N GLN A 176 -11.89 4.46 16.63
CA GLN A 176 -11.64 5.72 17.33
C GLN A 176 -10.95 5.49 18.67
N GLY A 177 -11.36 4.51 19.45
CA GLY A 177 -10.68 4.17 20.74
C GLY A 177 -9.20 3.83 20.55
N VAL A 178 -8.83 3.13 19.48
CA VAL A 178 -7.43 2.84 19.14
C VAL A 178 -6.67 4.13 18.73
N ILE A 179 -7.32 5.03 17.99
CA ILE A 179 -6.74 6.32 17.60
C ILE A 179 -6.47 7.18 18.85
N ASP A 180 -7.43 7.25 19.78
CA ASP A 180 -7.30 8.04 21.01
C ASP A 180 -6.14 7.50 21.86
N ALA A 181 -6.05 6.18 22.04
CA ALA A 181 -4.92 5.55 22.74
C ALA A 181 -3.56 5.81 22.05
N ALA A 182 -3.51 5.84 20.73
CA ALA A 182 -2.30 6.19 19.99
C ALA A 182 -1.90 7.66 20.21
N GLN A 183 -2.86 8.59 20.26
CA GLN A 183 -2.61 10.00 20.54
C GLN A 183 -2.08 10.22 21.96
N ASP A 184 -2.60 9.51 22.94
CA ASP A 184 -2.09 9.53 24.32
C ASP A 184 -0.62 9.07 24.38
N ALA A 185 -0.25 8.11 23.54
CA ALA A 185 1.13 7.68 23.33
C ALA A 185 1.95 8.61 22.40
N LYS A 186 1.38 9.77 21.99
CA LYS A 186 2.00 10.76 21.09
C LYS A 186 2.28 10.24 19.68
N VAL A 187 1.55 9.22 19.24
CA VAL A 187 1.59 8.69 17.87
C VAL A 187 0.45 9.30 17.06
N ARG A 188 0.78 10.01 15.99
CA ARG A 188 -0.21 10.65 15.12
C ARG A 188 -0.86 9.61 14.21
N MET A 189 -2.01 9.11 14.63
CA MET A 189 -2.88 8.23 13.85
C MET A 189 -4.12 8.98 13.39
N GLY A 190 -4.76 8.49 12.32
CA GLY A 190 -5.99 9.07 11.78
C GLY A 190 -7.07 8.03 11.57
N LEU A 191 -8.33 8.50 11.50
CA LEU A 191 -9.51 7.73 11.15
C LEU A 191 -10.10 8.29 9.85
N LEU A 192 -10.44 7.41 8.91
CA LEU A 192 -11.11 7.79 7.67
C LEU A 192 -12.25 6.80 7.37
N ALA A 193 -13.48 7.30 7.34
CA ALA A 193 -14.63 6.51 6.95
C ALA A 193 -14.93 6.64 5.45
N VAL A 194 -15.21 5.50 4.79
CA VAL A 194 -15.58 5.41 3.38
C VAL A 194 -16.87 4.60 3.29
N SER A 195 -17.93 5.19 2.76
CA SER A 195 -19.17 4.44 2.54
C SER A 195 -19.06 3.61 1.26
N ARG A 196 -19.38 2.32 1.36
CA ARG A 196 -19.46 1.40 0.23
C ARG A 196 -20.51 1.82 -0.79
N GLN A 197 -21.53 2.58 -0.36
CA GLN A 197 -22.63 3.08 -1.18
C GLN A 197 -22.39 4.48 -1.74
N ASP A 198 -21.33 5.20 -1.36
CA ASP A 198 -21.05 6.53 -1.93
C ASP A 198 -20.57 6.41 -3.38
N PRO A 199 -21.35 6.89 -4.36
CA PRO A 199 -20.98 6.78 -5.77
C PRO A 199 -19.70 7.54 -6.12
N ARG A 200 -19.31 8.56 -5.35
CA ARG A 200 -18.08 9.32 -5.56
C ARG A 200 -16.84 8.52 -5.18
N GLU A 201 -17.02 7.48 -4.36
CA GLU A 201 -15.95 6.60 -3.89
C GLU A 201 -15.95 5.23 -4.59
N LEU A 202 -16.76 5.06 -5.64
CA LEU A 202 -16.91 3.79 -6.35
C LEU A 202 -15.57 3.16 -6.72
N TRP A 203 -14.63 3.96 -7.22
CA TRP A 203 -13.32 3.47 -7.65
C TRP A 203 -12.41 3.14 -6.47
N LEU A 204 -12.47 3.90 -5.37
CA LEU A 204 -11.76 3.56 -4.13
C LEU A 204 -12.31 2.26 -3.53
N VAL A 205 -13.63 2.13 -3.44
CA VAL A 205 -14.28 0.91 -2.93
C VAL A 205 -13.88 -0.32 -3.75
N ARG A 206 -13.87 -0.23 -5.08
CA ARG A 206 -13.41 -1.32 -5.95
C ARG A 206 -11.96 -1.72 -5.68
N GLN A 207 -11.08 -0.76 -5.46
CA GLN A 207 -9.67 -1.01 -5.14
C GLN A 207 -9.53 -1.70 -3.78
N LEU A 208 -10.24 -1.22 -2.74
CA LEU A 208 -10.24 -1.83 -1.41
C LEU A 208 -10.76 -3.28 -1.45
N LEU A 209 -11.82 -3.54 -2.21
CA LEU A 209 -12.35 -4.89 -2.39
C LEU A 209 -11.44 -5.81 -3.22
N ALA A 210 -10.51 -5.25 -3.99
CA ALA A 210 -9.53 -6.00 -4.76
C ALA A 210 -8.20 -6.23 -4.02
N VAL A 211 -8.06 -5.76 -2.78
CA VAL A 211 -6.88 -6.07 -1.94
C VAL A 211 -6.81 -7.57 -1.69
N GLU A 212 -7.97 -8.23 -1.47
CA GLU A 212 -8.12 -9.68 -1.37
C GLU A 212 -9.21 -10.21 -2.30
N GLY A 213 -9.10 -11.50 -2.69
CA GLY A 213 -9.92 -12.08 -3.77
C GLY A 213 -11.40 -12.30 -3.44
N ASP A 214 -11.77 -12.38 -2.16
CA ASP A 214 -13.13 -12.74 -1.73
C ASP A 214 -13.89 -11.58 -1.07
N LEU A 215 -13.28 -10.40 -0.93
CA LEU A 215 -13.88 -9.25 -0.23
C LEU A 215 -15.16 -8.74 -0.92
N GLY A 216 -15.25 -8.85 -2.24
CA GLY A 216 -16.42 -8.42 -3.00
C GLY A 216 -17.72 -9.10 -2.59
N GLY A 217 -17.64 -10.35 -2.12
CA GLY A 217 -18.78 -11.15 -1.63
C GLY A 217 -19.05 -10.99 -0.13
N ARG A 218 -18.22 -10.27 0.61
CA ARG A 218 -18.39 -10.07 2.05
C ARG A 218 -19.27 -8.86 2.34
N SER A 219 -20.16 -8.98 3.32
CA SER A 219 -20.98 -7.91 3.88
C SER A 219 -20.41 -7.41 5.20
N GLY A 220 -20.89 -6.24 5.63
CA GLY A 220 -20.49 -5.57 6.86
C GLY A 220 -19.25 -4.68 6.72
N PRO A 221 -18.90 -3.94 7.79
CA PRO A 221 -17.76 -3.05 7.78
C PRO A 221 -16.43 -3.79 7.65
N MET A 222 -15.45 -3.11 7.05
CA MET A 222 -14.09 -3.58 6.89
C MET A 222 -13.12 -2.52 7.38
N VAL A 223 -12.08 -2.90 8.14
CA VAL A 223 -11.07 -1.97 8.65
C VAL A 223 -9.71 -2.30 8.06
N PHE A 224 -9.18 -1.37 7.29
CA PHE A 224 -7.85 -1.44 6.66
C PHE A 224 -6.87 -0.55 7.44
N GLY A 225 -5.61 -0.94 7.50
CA GLY A 225 -4.53 -0.02 7.84
C GLY A 225 -4.04 0.66 6.57
N ALA A 226 -3.93 2.00 6.60
CA ALA A 226 -3.37 2.76 5.48
C ALA A 226 -2.18 3.60 5.94
N TYR A 227 -1.07 3.60 5.18
CA TYR A 227 0.19 4.25 5.54
C TYR A 227 1.06 4.55 4.31
N GLY A 228 2.20 5.19 4.51
CA GLY A 228 3.15 5.46 3.44
C GLY A 228 2.55 6.31 2.32
N ARG A 229 2.61 5.83 1.09
CA ARG A 229 2.09 6.50 -0.12
C ARG A 229 0.69 6.01 -0.52
N CYS A 230 -0.25 5.92 0.43
CA CYS A 230 -1.57 5.29 0.32
C CYS A 230 -1.48 3.76 0.16
N HIS A 231 -0.51 3.12 0.81
CA HIS A 231 -0.45 1.68 0.92
C HIS A 231 -1.50 1.19 1.92
N VAL A 232 -2.27 0.16 1.57
CA VAL A 232 -3.32 -0.41 2.42
C VAL A 232 -3.05 -1.88 2.70
N THR A 233 -3.31 -2.29 3.95
CA THR A 233 -3.23 -3.70 4.37
C THR A 233 -4.46 -4.49 3.93
N GLU A 234 -4.43 -5.80 4.10
CA GLU A 234 -5.64 -6.61 4.14
C GLU A 234 -6.55 -6.16 5.29
N PRO A 235 -7.89 -6.27 5.15
CA PRO A 235 -8.80 -5.75 6.16
C PRO A 235 -9.08 -6.73 7.28
N TYR A 236 -9.40 -6.20 8.45
CA TYR A 236 -10.14 -6.94 9.47
C TYR A 236 -11.64 -6.91 9.19
N LEU A 237 -12.32 -8.03 9.42
CA LEU A 237 -13.74 -8.28 9.13
C LEU A 237 -14.47 -8.84 10.36
N GLY A 238 -15.74 -8.49 10.53
CA GLY A 238 -16.62 -9.06 11.55
C GLY A 238 -15.97 -9.10 12.94
N LYS A 239 -15.81 -10.26 13.55
CA LYS A 239 -15.18 -10.41 14.88
C LYS A 239 -13.69 -10.03 14.91
N GLY A 240 -13.03 -9.95 13.76
CA GLY A 240 -11.67 -9.44 13.64
C GLY A 240 -11.57 -7.94 13.92
N ILE A 241 -12.67 -7.19 13.79
CA ILE A 241 -12.72 -5.78 14.17
C ILE A 241 -12.91 -5.72 15.69
N ASN A 242 -11.80 -5.68 16.42
CA ASN A 242 -11.78 -5.60 17.87
C ASN A 242 -10.56 -4.77 18.34
N PRO A 243 -10.55 -4.26 19.59
CA PRO A 243 -9.48 -3.39 20.07
C PRO A 243 -8.09 -4.01 19.98
N THR A 244 -7.95 -5.31 20.26
CA THR A 244 -6.66 -6.02 20.24
C THR A 244 -6.07 -6.01 18.83
N ASN A 245 -6.82 -6.50 17.85
CA ASN A 245 -6.34 -6.59 16.47
C ASN A 245 -6.06 -5.22 15.85
N LEU A 246 -6.91 -4.21 16.12
CA LEU A 246 -6.67 -2.87 15.58
C LEU A 246 -5.51 -2.16 16.29
N THR A 247 -5.24 -2.46 17.57
CA THR A 247 -4.04 -2.00 18.26
C THR A 247 -2.79 -2.66 17.68
N GLU A 248 -2.83 -3.96 17.38
CA GLU A 248 -1.73 -4.66 16.70
C GLU A 248 -1.48 -4.08 15.30
N LEU A 249 -2.54 -3.78 14.54
CA LEU A 249 -2.42 -3.12 13.23
C LEU A 249 -1.79 -1.73 13.34
N ALA A 250 -2.22 -0.92 14.32
CA ALA A 250 -1.62 0.38 14.60
C ALA A 250 -0.15 0.22 15.01
N GLY A 251 0.12 -0.76 15.86
CA GLY A 251 1.47 -1.14 16.28
C GLY A 251 2.35 -1.58 15.11
N PHE A 252 1.82 -2.38 14.18
CA PHE A 252 2.53 -2.76 12.95
C PHE A 252 2.94 -1.55 12.12
N MET A 253 2.00 -0.64 11.81
CA MET A 253 2.29 0.54 11.00
C MET A 253 3.36 1.46 11.63
N ASN A 254 3.44 1.50 12.96
CA ASN A 254 4.34 2.36 13.72
C ASN A 254 5.59 1.65 14.26
N GLY A 255 5.62 0.33 14.15
CA GLY A 255 6.74 -0.52 14.57
C GLY A 255 7.87 -0.53 13.54
N PRO A 256 8.99 -1.22 13.86
CA PRO A 256 10.17 -1.27 13.01
C PRO A 256 9.92 -1.99 11.70
N CYS A 257 10.44 -1.47 10.61
CA CYS A 257 10.42 -2.13 9.30
C CYS A 257 11.55 -3.15 9.21
N THR A 258 11.30 -4.38 9.65
CA THR A 258 12.27 -5.49 9.56
C THR A 258 12.55 -5.90 8.12
N CYS A 259 13.59 -6.71 7.90
CA CYS A 259 13.92 -7.22 6.55
C CYS A 259 12.77 -8.05 5.97
N ASP A 260 12.06 -8.81 6.79
CA ASP A 260 10.94 -9.64 6.36
C ASP A 260 9.75 -8.79 5.91
N ILE A 261 9.43 -7.72 6.65
CA ILE A 261 8.40 -6.74 6.27
C ILE A 261 8.75 -6.07 4.94
N LYS A 262 10.03 -5.68 4.77
CA LYS A 262 10.51 -5.06 3.52
C LYS A 262 10.36 -6.00 2.34
N ALA A 263 10.72 -7.28 2.53
CA ALA A 263 10.63 -8.29 1.48
C ALA A 263 9.19 -8.68 1.17
N ALA A 264 8.33 -8.80 2.18
CA ALA A 264 6.94 -9.21 2.01
C ALA A 264 6.10 -8.14 1.33
N ASN A 265 6.33 -6.85 1.64
CA ASN A 265 5.55 -5.71 1.13
C ASN A 265 4.04 -6.02 1.10
N LEU A 266 3.51 -6.38 2.29
CA LEU A 266 2.13 -6.83 2.46
C LEU A 266 1.14 -5.71 2.15
N GLY A 267 0.03 -6.03 1.48
CA GLY A 267 -0.97 -5.07 1.06
C GLY A 267 -0.74 -4.55 -0.37
N ALA A 268 -1.37 -3.45 -0.72
CA ALA A 268 -1.27 -2.83 -2.05
C ALA A 268 -1.44 -1.31 -1.96
N ASP A 269 -0.77 -0.59 -2.87
CA ASP A 269 -1.03 0.84 -3.01
C ASP A 269 -2.40 1.09 -3.63
N LEU A 270 -3.07 2.15 -3.19
CA LEU A 270 -4.23 2.70 -3.88
C LEU A 270 -3.79 3.59 -5.05
N VAL A 271 -4.65 3.76 -6.06
CA VAL A 271 -4.44 4.79 -7.07
C VAL A 271 -4.56 6.15 -6.39
N SER A 272 -3.47 6.89 -6.33
CA SER A 272 -3.44 8.23 -5.76
C SER A 272 -2.81 9.22 -6.73
N ASN A 273 -3.42 10.39 -6.87
CA ASN A 273 -2.98 11.42 -7.82
C ASN A 273 -2.15 12.53 -7.13
N LEU A 274 -1.31 12.14 -6.15
CA LEU A 274 -0.40 13.05 -5.46
C LEU A 274 1.03 12.89 -5.99
N ALA A 275 1.71 14.02 -6.21
CA ALA A 275 3.14 14.05 -6.54
C ALA A 275 3.99 13.71 -5.30
N TRP A 276 3.97 12.45 -4.88
CA TRP A 276 4.60 11.98 -3.64
C TRP A 276 6.07 12.35 -3.52
N ASP A 277 6.84 12.18 -4.59
CA ASP A 277 8.28 12.50 -4.56
C ASP A 277 8.53 13.99 -4.34
N ALA A 278 7.73 14.85 -4.96
CA ALA A 278 7.80 16.29 -4.74
C ALA A 278 7.35 16.66 -3.32
N GLN A 279 6.36 15.95 -2.76
CA GLN A 279 5.87 16.19 -1.41
C GLN A 279 6.90 15.75 -0.37
N VAL A 280 7.47 14.56 -0.51
CA VAL A 280 8.52 14.04 0.36
C VAL A 280 9.78 14.91 0.30
N SER A 281 10.18 15.37 -0.89
CA SER A 281 11.35 16.25 -1.07
C SER A 281 11.19 17.63 -0.43
N ARG A 282 9.96 18.16 -0.38
CA ARG A 282 9.69 19.48 0.25
C ARG A 282 9.82 19.43 1.77
N THR A 283 9.53 18.30 2.38
CA THR A 283 9.62 18.16 3.82
C THR A 283 11.06 18.00 4.30
N GLY A 284 12.02 17.68 3.42
CA GLY A 284 13.49 17.65 3.65
C GLY A 284 13.94 16.76 4.81
N THR A 285 13.03 16.40 5.62
CA THR A 285 13.09 15.51 6.78
C THR A 285 11.73 14.78 6.84
N PRO A 286 11.66 13.53 7.26
CA PRO A 286 10.39 12.90 7.55
C PRO A 286 9.53 13.86 8.39
N PRO A 287 8.21 13.96 8.13
CA PRO A 287 7.33 14.90 8.86
C PRO A 287 7.22 14.59 10.36
N TRP A 288 7.96 13.62 10.84
CA TRP A 288 8.11 13.23 12.25
C TRP A 288 9.58 12.90 12.57
N PRO A 289 10.03 13.14 13.82
CA PRO A 289 11.35 12.71 14.25
C PRO A 289 11.42 11.18 14.18
N MET A 290 12.53 10.67 13.62
CA MET A 290 12.82 9.24 13.61
C MET A 290 12.91 8.77 15.06
N ALA A 291 11.89 8.05 15.53
CA ALA A 291 11.94 7.40 16.82
C ALA A 291 12.55 5.99 16.62
N PRO A 292 13.43 5.52 17.52
CA PRO A 292 13.88 4.15 17.49
C PRO A 292 12.65 3.24 17.57
N ALA A 293 12.54 2.35 16.61
CA ALA A 293 11.44 1.41 16.52
C ALA A 293 11.83 0.13 17.28
N GLY A 294 10.96 -0.35 18.14
CA GLY A 294 11.10 -1.69 18.72
C GLY A 294 10.83 -2.77 17.67
N TYR A 295 11.46 -3.93 17.74
CA TYR A 295 11.18 -5.04 16.84
C TYR A 295 9.79 -5.62 17.08
N MET A 296 8.99 -5.71 16.01
CA MET A 296 7.83 -6.59 16.00
C MET A 296 8.16 -7.82 15.17
N THR A 297 8.11 -9.00 15.79
CA THR A 297 8.05 -10.25 15.06
C THR A 297 6.58 -10.55 14.78
N PHE A 298 6.23 -10.75 13.52
CA PHE A 298 4.98 -11.44 13.21
C PHE A 298 5.17 -12.88 13.69
N GLY A 299 4.35 -13.30 14.65
CA GLY A 299 4.23 -14.70 15.00
C GLY A 299 3.77 -15.50 13.77
N GLU A 300 4.40 -16.65 13.52
CA GLU A 300 4.02 -17.64 12.53
C GLU A 300 2.59 -18.15 12.74
#